data_3d7254bd71f4524d789501275da61b69
#
_entry.id   3d7254bd71f4524d789501275da61b69
#
_cell.length_a   1.000
_cell.length_b   1.000
_cell.length_c   1.000
_cell.angle_alpha   90.00
_cell.angle_beta   90.00
_cell.angle_gamma   90.00
#
_symmetry.space_group_name_H-M   'P 1'
#
loop_
_entity.id
_entity.type
_entity.pdbx_description
1 polymer ?
#
loop_
_entity_poly.entity_id
_entity_poly.type
_entity_poly.pdbx_seq_one_letter_code
_entity_poly.pdbx_strand_id
1 'polypeptide(L)'
;LAAGPTGGKVVRASDGKKPRTVAFIQCVGSRDVNKYEYCSGFCCMYALKNSILLKEKYHEDVETYILYMDMRTHFKGYEEFYRRAREQGINFIRGRVSQISEDPKTKNLLIRAEDTMLGEPIELEAELVVLCTAAIPSEGTDAISRILNVTRGTDGFFMESHPKLKPLDTPADGIFLAGACQGPKDIPYSVSQG
;
A
#
# COMPACT_ATOMS: atom_id res chain seq x y z
N LEU A 1 6.81 -4.79 -12.75
CA LEU A 1 7.05 -6.23 -12.94
C LEU A 1 6.53 -6.76 -14.30
N ALA A 2 5.46 -6.20 -14.86
CA ALA A 2 4.95 -6.58 -16.17
C ALA A 2 5.42 -5.65 -17.29
N ALA A 3 5.49 -4.36 -17.02
CA ALA A 3 5.83 -3.31 -18.00
C ALA A 3 6.52 -2.12 -17.28
N GLY A 4 6.62 -0.99 -17.93
CA GLY A 4 7.21 0.24 -17.41
C GLY A 4 8.57 0.54 -18.06
N PRO A 5 9.27 1.59 -17.59
CA PRO A 5 10.49 2.09 -18.23
C PRO A 5 11.64 1.07 -18.26
N THR A 6 11.61 0.07 -17.36
CA THR A 6 12.61 -1.00 -17.31
C THR A 6 12.19 -2.27 -18.06
N GLY A 7 11.09 -2.25 -18.84
CA GLY A 7 10.54 -3.44 -19.51
C GLY A 7 10.13 -4.54 -18.54
N GLY A 8 9.63 -4.16 -17.35
CA GLY A 8 9.21 -5.08 -16.29
C GLY A 8 10.35 -5.65 -15.43
N LYS A 9 11.60 -5.27 -15.66
CA LYS A 9 12.71 -5.66 -14.78
C LYS A 9 12.66 -4.85 -13.50
N VAL A 10 12.92 -5.52 -12.38
CA VAL A 10 13.12 -4.85 -11.09
C VAL A 10 14.60 -4.57 -10.92
N VAL A 11 14.92 -3.31 -10.76
CA VAL A 11 16.31 -2.83 -10.68
C VAL A 11 16.49 -1.86 -9.53
N ARG A 12 17.67 -1.86 -8.94
CA ARG A 12 18.10 -0.88 -7.94
C ARG A 12 18.21 0.50 -8.60
N ALA A 13 17.76 1.53 -7.91
CA ALA A 13 17.87 2.91 -8.39
C ALA A 13 19.34 3.39 -8.48
N SER A 14 20.22 2.86 -7.63
CA SER A 14 21.61 3.27 -7.50
C SER A 14 22.52 2.82 -8.66
N ASP A 15 22.32 1.61 -9.18
CA ASP A 15 23.25 1.00 -10.16
C ASP A 15 22.57 0.22 -11.29
N GLY A 16 21.24 0.17 -11.31
CA GLY A 16 20.45 -0.53 -12.33
C GLY A 16 20.52 -2.06 -12.26
N LYS A 17 21.17 -2.65 -11.25
CA LYS A 17 21.25 -4.09 -11.10
C LYS A 17 19.99 -4.69 -10.48
N LYS A 18 19.81 -6.00 -10.64
CA LYS A 18 18.76 -6.75 -9.96
C LYS A 18 19.02 -6.74 -8.45
N PRO A 19 18.05 -6.33 -7.60
CA PRO A 19 18.20 -6.45 -6.16
C PRO A 19 18.13 -7.90 -5.71
N ARG A 20 18.86 -8.23 -4.65
CA ARG A 20 18.76 -9.52 -3.95
C ARG A 20 17.81 -9.48 -2.78
N THR A 21 17.64 -8.29 -2.17
CA THR A 21 16.76 -8.09 -1.03
C THR A 21 15.82 -6.94 -1.30
N VAL A 22 14.51 -7.20 -1.22
CA VAL A 22 13.45 -6.21 -1.44
C VAL A 22 12.58 -6.13 -0.20
N ALA A 23 12.43 -4.94 0.39
CA ALA A 23 11.58 -4.70 1.55
C ALA A 23 10.39 -3.80 1.20
N PHE A 24 9.18 -4.25 1.50
CA PHE A 24 7.94 -3.47 1.40
C PHE A 24 7.60 -2.88 2.77
N ILE A 25 7.50 -1.55 2.84
CA ILE A 25 7.15 -0.84 4.07
C ILE A 25 5.69 -0.42 3.99
N GLN A 26 4.84 -1.04 4.81
CA GLN A 26 3.41 -0.77 4.84
C GLN A 26 3.05 0.53 5.58
N CYS A 27 1.89 1.07 5.29
CA CYS A 27 1.27 2.19 5.98
C CYS A 27 2.11 3.48 6.00
N VAL A 28 2.90 3.75 4.96
CA VAL A 28 3.69 4.98 4.88
C VAL A 28 2.76 6.17 4.70
N GLY A 29 2.63 6.99 5.74
CA GLY A 29 1.75 8.16 5.77
C GLY A 29 0.27 7.85 6.01
N SER A 30 -0.15 6.57 6.11
CA SER A 30 -1.50 6.17 6.51
C SER A 30 -1.50 5.53 7.90
N ARG A 31 -2.68 5.52 8.58
CA ARG A 31 -2.82 5.08 9.97
C ARG A 31 -1.89 5.85 10.92
N ASP A 32 -1.75 7.13 10.67
CA ASP A 32 -0.86 8.03 11.38
C ASP A 32 -1.59 9.34 11.72
N VAL A 33 -1.71 9.65 13.00
CA VAL A 33 -2.42 10.84 13.50
C VAL A 33 -1.77 12.16 13.03
N ASN A 34 -0.49 12.13 12.67
CA ASN A 34 0.22 13.30 12.17
C ASN A 34 0.12 13.45 10.64
N LYS A 35 -0.52 12.50 9.94
CA LYS A 35 -0.68 12.48 8.48
C LYS A 35 -2.12 12.10 8.11
N TYR A 36 -2.36 10.85 7.77
CA TYR A 36 -3.69 10.34 7.43
C TYR A 36 -4.07 9.22 8.40
N GLU A 37 -5.09 9.44 9.20
CA GLU A 37 -5.52 8.48 10.23
C GLU A 37 -6.15 7.22 9.62
N TYR A 38 -6.69 7.33 8.42
CA TYR A 38 -7.35 6.22 7.75
C TYR A 38 -6.36 5.20 7.17
N CYS A 39 -6.87 3.99 6.93
CA CYS A 39 -6.18 2.95 6.17
C CYS A 39 -6.51 3.08 4.68
N SER A 40 -5.52 2.96 3.82
CA SER A 40 -5.73 2.95 2.36
C SER A 40 -6.43 1.68 1.83
N GLY A 41 -6.64 0.65 2.65
CA GLY A 41 -7.48 -0.51 2.36
C GLY A 41 -6.96 -1.53 1.36
N PHE A 42 -6.05 -1.18 0.46
CA PHE A 42 -5.57 -2.07 -0.61
C PHE A 42 -4.05 -2.28 -0.64
N CYS A 43 -3.27 -1.52 0.16
CA CYS A 43 -1.80 -1.61 0.11
C CYS A 43 -1.26 -2.97 0.57
N CYS A 44 -1.88 -3.64 1.53
CA CYS A 44 -1.50 -4.99 1.90
C CYS A 44 -1.60 -5.95 0.70
N MET A 45 -2.69 -5.88 -0.04
CA MET A 45 -2.92 -6.76 -1.19
C MET A 45 -1.95 -6.51 -2.35
N TYR A 46 -1.65 -5.25 -2.70
CA TYR A 46 -0.67 -5.02 -3.77
C TYR A 46 0.75 -5.36 -3.35
N ALA A 47 1.11 -5.18 -2.07
CA ALA A 47 2.41 -5.62 -1.57
C ALA A 47 2.54 -7.14 -1.65
N LEU A 48 1.54 -7.90 -1.18
CA LEU A 48 1.48 -9.36 -1.34
C LEU A 48 1.60 -9.78 -2.80
N LYS A 49 0.81 -9.18 -3.69
CA LYS A 49 0.85 -9.45 -5.13
C LYS A 49 2.25 -9.20 -5.71
N ASN A 50 2.84 -8.05 -5.42
CA ASN A 50 4.15 -7.71 -5.96
C ASN A 50 5.26 -8.61 -5.40
N SER A 51 5.15 -9.01 -4.14
CA SER A 51 6.09 -9.96 -3.51
C SER A 51 6.00 -11.34 -4.13
N ILE A 52 4.78 -11.85 -4.38
CA ILE A 52 4.56 -13.11 -5.09
C ILE A 52 5.14 -13.04 -6.50
N LEU A 53 4.85 -11.97 -7.26
CA LEU A 53 5.40 -11.78 -8.60
C LEU A 53 6.93 -11.67 -8.63
N LEU A 54 7.55 -11.14 -7.58
CA LEU A 54 9.01 -11.15 -7.43
C LEU A 54 9.53 -12.58 -7.27
N LYS A 55 8.92 -13.38 -6.40
CA LYS A 55 9.28 -14.79 -6.20
C LYS A 55 9.05 -15.63 -7.46
N GLU A 56 7.92 -15.47 -8.14
CA GLU A 56 7.63 -16.17 -9.40
C GLU A 56 8.62 -15.82 -10.52
N LYS A 57 9.09 -14.58 -10.57
CA LYS A 57 10.00 -14.10 -11.61
C LYS A 57 11.47 -14.40 -11.35
N TYR A 58 11.90 -14.35 -10.10
CA TYR A 58 13.31 -14.42 -9.71
C TYR A 58 13.63 -15.60 -8.79
N HIS A 59 12.61 -16.40 -8.41
CA HIS A 59 12.74 -17.56 -7.54
C HIS A 59 13.54 -17.26 -6.25
N GLU A 60 14.50 -18.08 -5.90
CA GLU A 60 15.32 -17.93 -4.69
C GLU A 60 16.35 -16.78 -4.76
N ASP A 61 16.57 -16.22 -5.94
CA ASP A 61 17.52 -15.14 -6.14
C ASP A 61 17.13 -13.80 -5.48
N VAL A 62 15.88 -13.67 -5.02
CA VAL A 62 15.38 -12.46 -4.36
C VAL A 62 14.69 -12.80 -3.05
N GLU A 63 15.25 -12.32 -1.95
CA GLU A 63 14.57 -12.32 -0.66
C GLU A 63 13.59 -11.14 -0.59
N THR A 64 12.41 -11.42 -0.08
CA THR A 64 11.35 -10.41 0.02
C THR A 64 10.85 -10.31 1.45
N TYR A 65 10.77 -9.09 1.95
CA TYR A 65 10.30 -8.74 3.28
C TYR A 65 9.09 -7.81 3.19
N ILE A 66 8.10 -8.04 4.05
CA ILE A 66 6.96 -7.12 4.26
C ILE A 66 6.95 -6.71 5.73
N LEU A 67 7.23 -5.41 5.99
CA LEU A 67 7.13 -4.83 7.32
C LEU A 67 5.75 -4.18 7.47
N TYR A 68 4.96 -4.62 8.46
CA TYR A 68 3.54 -4.27 8.58
C TYR A 68 3.10 -4.13 10.03
N MET A 69 2.09 -3.31 10.29
CA MET A 69 1.43 -3.24 11.60
C MET A 69 0.37 -4.33 11.76
N ASP A 70 -0.56 -4.38 10.80
CA ASP A 70 -1.59 -5.43 10.68
C ASP A 70 -1.77 -5.76 9.21
N MET A 71 -1.90 -7.05 8.89
CA MET A 71 -2.23 -7.49 7.55
C MET A 71 -3.75 -7.43 7.35
N ARG A 72 -4.19 -6.58 6.41
CA ARG A 72 -5.62 -6.36 6.13
C ARG A 72 -6.01 -7.04 4.82
N THR A 73 -6.51 -8.26 4.94
CA THR A 73 -6.91 -9.14 3.84
C THR A 73 -8.37 -9.58 4.06
N HIS A 74 -9.28 -8.62 4.13
CA HIS A 74 -10.62 -8.81 4.66
C HIS A 74 -11.71 -9.20 3.63
N PHE A 75 -11.36 -9.29 2.33
CA PHE A 75 -12.30 -9.75 1.30
C PHE A 75 -12.15 -11.24 1.01
N LYS A 76 -13.15 -11.79 0.33
CA LYS A 76 -13.18 -13.19 -0.10
C LYS A 76 -11.96 -13.52 -0.97
N GLY A 77 -11.22 -14.56 -0.58
CA GLY A 77 -10.02 -15.02 -1.26
C GLY A 77 -8.73 -14.28 -0.88
N TYR A 78 -8.80 -13.19 -0.09
CA TYR A 78 -7.62 -12.41 0.26
C TYR A 78 -6.79 -13.04 1.36
N GLU A 79 -7.43 -13.72 2.30
CA GLU A 79 -6.72 -14.49 3.33
C GLU A 79 -5.96 -15.66 2.72
N GLU A 80 -6.57 -16.37 1.78
CA GLU A 80 -5.93 -17.46 1.04
C GLU A 80 -4.75 -16.94 0.21
N PHE A 81 -4.86 -15.75 -0.35
CA PHE A 81 -3.77 -15.09 -1.06
C PHE A 81 -2.61 -14.73 -0.13
N TYR A 82 -2.88 -14.25 1.08
CA TYR A 82 -1.88 -14.00 2.10
C TYR A 82 -1.19 -15.29 2.55
N ARG A 83 -1.94 -16.37 2.76
CA ARG A 83 -1.39 -17.69 3.08
C ARG A 83 -0.45 -18.17 2.00
N ARG A 84 -0.85 -18.09 0.73
CA ARG A 84 0.02 -18.40 -0.42
C ARG A 84 1.31 -17.63 -0.41
N ALA A 85 1.29 -16.33 -0.10
CA ALA A 85 2.49 -15.52 0.00
C ALA A 85 3.45 -16.03 1.09
N ARG A 86 2.93 -16.47 2.23
CA ARG A 86 3.73 -17.08 3.31
C ARG A 86 4.34 -18.40 2.87
N GLU A 87 3.56 -19.26 2.20
CA GLU A 87 4.02 -20.55 1.67
C GLU A 87 5.12 -20.41 0.62
N GLN A 88 5.15 -19.31 -0.11
CA GLN A 88 6.22 -18.97 -1.07
C GLN A 88 7.48 -18.36 -0.43
N GLY A 89 7.59 -18.39 0.89
CA GLY A 89 8.79 -17.93 1.61
C GLY A 89 8.99 -16.41 1.60
N ILE A 90 7.90 -15.63 1.53
CA ILE A 90 7.96 -14.20 1.78
C ILE A 90 8.05 -13.97 3.29
N ASN A 91 9.00 -13.16 3.72
CA ASN A 91 9.25 -12.87 5.13
C ASN A 91 8.32 -11.75 5.61
N PHE A 92 7.68 -11.98 6.75
CA PHE A 92 6.74 -11.03 7.36
C PHE A 92 7.28 -10.58 8.72
N ILE A 93 7.48 -9.26 8.88
CA ILE A 93 7.95 -8.66 10.12
C ILE A 93 6.83 -7.75 10.64
N ARG A 94 6.25 -8.09 11.78
CA ARG A 94 5.19 -7.30 12.39
C ARG A 94 5.81 -6.18 13.24
N GLY A 95 5.71 -4.97 12.73
CA GLY A 95 6.22 -3.78 13.42
C GLY A 95 6.12 -2.53 12.57
N ARG A 96 6.44 -1.40 13.17
CA ARG A 96 6.51 -0.11 12.47
C ARG A 96 7.98 0.25 12.24
N VAL A 97 8.30 0.59 11.00
CA VAL A 97 9.64 1.10 10.68
C VAL A 97 9.81 2.48 11.29
N SER A 98 10.88 2.65 12.06
CA SER A 98 11.23 3.91 12.71
C SER A 98 12.13 4.78 11.86
N GLN A 99 13.04 4.15 11.10
CA GLN A 99 14.03 4.85 10.30
C GLN A 99 14.47 3.99 9.11
N ILE A 100 14.75 4.66 7.99
CA ILE A 100 15.46 4.08 6.86
C ILE A 100 16.62 5.04 6.54
N SER A 101 17.85 4.50 6.46
CA SER A 101 19.03 5.24 6.09
C SER A 101 19.76 4.55 4.96
N GLU A 102 20.43 5.32 4.09
CA GLU A 102 21.26 4.79 3.00
C GLU A 102 22.69 4.67 3.45
N ASP A 103 23.32 3.51 3.22
CA ASP A 103 24.76 3.36 3.35
C ASP A 103 25.45 4.11 2.18
N PRO A 104 26.32 5.08 2.47
CA PRO A 104 26.92 5.91 1.43
C PRO A 104 27.86 5.14 0.49
N LYS A 105 28.37 3.98 0.91
CA LYS A 105 29.31 3.16 0.12
C LYS A 105 28.59 2.11 -0.73
N THR A 106 27.74 1.31 -0.10
CA THR A 106 27.03 0.20 -0.76
C THR A 106 25.76 0.64 -1.45
N LYS A 107 25.22 1.80 -1.06
CA LYS A 107 23.89 2.30 -1.48
C LYS A 107 22.74 1.37 -1.08
N ASN A 108 22.98 0.45 -0.16
CA ASN A 108 21.97 -0.37 0.47
C ASN A 108 21.22 0.45 1.53
N LEU A 109 20.03 0.03 1.85
CA LEU A 109 19.12 0.72 2.75
C LEU A 109 19.07 -0.05 4.08
N LEU A 110 19.45 0.60 5.16
CA LEU A 110 19.35 0.06 6.51
C LEU A 110 18.00 0.46 7.10
N ILE A 111 17.17 -0.52 7.38
CA ILE A 111 15.83 -0.37 7.92
C ILE A 111 15.85 -0.72 9.40
N ARG A 112 15.45 0.22 10.25
CA ARG A 112 15.29 0.00 11.68
C ARG A 112 13.81 -0.11 12.04
N ALA A 113 13.46 -1.18 12.73
CA ALA A 113 12.11 -1.46 13.18
C ALA A 113 12.14 -2.20 14.52
N GLU A 114 11.00 -2.32 15.15
CA GLU A 114 10.78 -3.28 16.22
C GLU A 114 9.99 -4.46 15.65
N ASP A 115 10.46 -5.69 15.88
CA ASP A 115 9.64 -6.88 15.65
C ASP A 115 8.76 -7.10 16.89
N THR A 116 7.49 -6.74 16.79
CA THR A 116 6.55 -6.85 17.91
C THR A 116 6.14 -8.28 18.25
N MET A 117 6.49 -9.25 17.41
CA MET A 117 6.28 -10.68 17.71
C MET A 117 7.42 -11.24 18.59
N LEU A 118 8.64 -10.75 18.37
CA LEU A 118 9.82 -11.10 19.16
C LEU A 118 9.99 -10.16 20.37
N GLY A 119 9.47 -8.94 20.29
CA GLY A 119 9.67 -7.90 21.31
C GLY A 119 11.06 -7.27 21.28
N GLU A 120 11.72 -7.31 20.12
CA GLU A 120 13.10 -6.88 19.96
C GLU A 120 13.26 -5.87 18.82
N PRO A 121 14.18 -4.88 18.96
CA PRO A 121 14.55 -4.03 17.84
C PRO A 121 15.35 -4.86 16.81
N ILE A 122 15.07 -4.59 15.52
CA ILE A 122 15.74 -5.23 14.41
C ILE A 122 16.35 -4.21 13.47
N GLU A 123 17.44 -4.61 12.82
CA GLU A 123 18.01 -3.93 11.67
C GLU A 123 17.99 -4.88 10.47
N LEU A 124 17.43 -4.42 9.36
CA LEU A 124 17.34 -5.15 8.10
C LEU A 124 18.03 -4.35 7.01
N GLU A 125 18.99 -4.95 6.33
CA GLU A 125 19.61 -4.37 5.14
C GLU A 125 18.87 -4.81 3.88
N ALA A 126 18.45 -3.85 3.07
CA ALA A 126 17.74 -4.10 1.82
C ALA A 126 18.39 -3.36 0.65
N GLU A 127 18.44 -4.00 -0.51
CA GLU A 127 18.95 -3.39 -1.73
C GLU A 127 17.90 -2.55 -2.46
N LEU A 128 16.62 -2.79 -2.17
CA LEU A 128 15.49 -2.02 -2.67
C LEU A 128 14.40 -1.92 -1.60
N VAL A 129 13.93 -0.71 -1.34
CA VAL A 129 12.78 -0.45 -0.48
C VAL A 129 11.62 0.05 -1.31
N VAL A 130 10.44 -0.54 -1.10
CA VAL A 130 9.17 -0.15 -1.70
C VAL A 130 8.28 0.46 -0.63
N LEU A 131 8.03 1.76 -0.74
CA LEU A 131 7.16 2.47 0.18
C LEU A 131 5.70 2.28 -0.24
N CYS A 132 4.91 1.62 0.61
CA CYS A 132 3.46 1.47 0.43
C CYS A 132 2.76 2.70 0.98
N THR A 133 2.73 3.76 0.18
CA THR A 133 2.26 5.08 0.56
C THR A 133 0.74 5.17 0.70
N ALA A 134 0.28 6.13 1.49
CA ALA A 134 -1.15 6.42 1.64
C ALA A 134 -1.77 6.83 0.30
N ALA A 135 -2.98 6.35 0.05
CA ALA A 135 -3.84 6.90 -1.01
C ALA A 135 -4.52 8.16 -0.48
N ILE A 136 -4.39 9.24 -1.22
CA ILE A 136 -4.95 10.55 -0.86
C ILE A 136 -5.92 11.02 -1.94
N PRO A 137 -6.82 11.98 -1.64
CA PRO A 137 -7.66 12.60 -2.66
C PRO A 137 -6.80 13.17 -3.79
N SER A 138 -7.29 13.07 -5.02
CA SER A 138 -6.58 13.61 -6.18
C SER A 138 -6.57 15.14 -6.17
N GLU A 139 -5.56 15.71 -6.81
CA GLU A 139 -5.55 17.14 -7.10
C GLU A 139 -6.80 17.52 -7.91
N GLY A 140 -7.40 18.66 -7.61
CA GLY A 140 -8.66 19.09 -8.24
C GLY A 140 -9.94 18.60 -7.59
N THR A 141 -9.91 17.66 -6.63
CA THR A 141 -11.10 17.23 -5.87
C THR A 141 -11.81 18.43 -5.23
N ASP A 142 -11.06 19.42 -4.74
CA ASP A 142 -11.58 20.63 -4.15
C ASP A 142 -12.34 21.51 -5.17
N ALA A 143 -11.82 21.65 -6.38
CA ALA A 143 -12.48 22.39 -7.45
C ALA A 143 -13.77 21.70 -7.90
N ILE A 144 -13.75 20.37 -8.08
CA ILE A 144 -14.93 19.58 -8.44
C ILE A 144 -15.98 19.66 -7.34
N SER A 145 -15.60 19.57 -6.07
CA SER A 145 -16.51 19.75 -4.93
C SER A 145 -17.30 21.04 -5.01
N ARG A 146 -16.63 22.16 -5.34
CA ARG A 146 -17.29 23.48 -5.48
C ARG A 146 -18.19 23.56 -6.72
N ILE A 147 -17.73 23.03 -7.86
CA ILE A 147 -18.49 23.07 -9.13
C ILE A 147 -19.78 22.26 -9.01
N LEU A 148 -19.70 21.08 -8.43
CA LEU A 148 -20.82 20.15 -8.32
C LEU A 148 -21.61 20.29 -7.01
N ASN A 149 -21.17 21.17 -6.10
CA ASN A 149 -21.73 21.33 -4.76
C ASN A 149 -21.82 20.03 -3.97
N VAL A 150 -20.78 19.17 -4.06
CA VAL A 150 -20.69 17.90 -3.36
C VAL A 150 -19.79 18.05 -2.14
N THR A 151 -20.27 17.63 -0.99
CA THR A 151 -19.55 17.71 0.28
C THR A 151 -18.35 16.78 0.31
N ARG A 152 -17.29 17.20 1.02
CA ARG A 152 -16.11 16.38 1.32
C ARG A 152 -16.03 16.08 2.80
N GLY A 153 -15.54 14.87 3.12
CA GLY A 153 -15.22 14.47 4.50
C GLY A 153 -13.96 15.16 5.04
N THR A 154 -13.68 14.97 6.30
CA THR A 154 -12.46 15.46 6.97
C THR A 154 -11.20 14.81 6.41
N ASP A 155 -11.33 13.66 5.79
CA ASP A 155 -10.28 12.93 5.07
C ASP A 155 -9.99 13.49 3.68
N GLY A 156 -10.83 14.43 3.20
CA GLY A 156 -10.72 15.10 1.93
C GLY A 156 -11.38 14.39 0.74
N PHE A 157 -11.93 13.20 0.92
CA PHE A 157 -12.70 12.49 -0.10
C PHE A 157 -14.13 13.00 -0.18
N PHE A 158 -14.83 12.71 -1.28
CA PHE A 158 -16.27 13.04 -1.39
C PHE A 158 -17.07 12.20 -0.40
N MET A 159 -18.09 12.83 0.18
CA MET A 159 -18.92 12.21 1.20
C MET A 159 -20.30 11.85 0.63
N GLU A 160 -20.73 10.63 0.93
CA GLU A 160 -22.07 10.16 0.65
C GLU A 160 -23.13 10.87 1.52
N SER A 161 -24.36 10.89 1.04
CA SER A 161 -25.50 11.45 1.78
C SER A 161 -25.79 10.72 3.09
N HIS A 162 -25.62 9.39 3.10
CA HIS A 162 -25.79 8.58 4.31
C HIS A 162 -25.08 7.22 4.14
N PRO A 163 -24.16 6.84 5.06
CA PRO A 163 -23.31 5.67 4.87
C PRO A 163 -24.05 4.33 4.76
N LYS A 164 -25.26 4.22 5.30
CA LYS A 164 -26.06 2.98 5.25
C LYS A 164 -27.24 3.05 4.27
N LEU A 165 -27.94 4.17 4.23
CA LEU A 165 -29.19 4.29 3.48
C LEU A 165 -29.00 4.83 2.07
N LYS A 166 -27.96 5.63 1.86
CA LYS A 166 -27.62 6.25 0.57
C LYS A 166 -26.10 6.27 0.38
N PRO A 167 -25.48 5.08 0.28
CA PRO A 167 -24.01 4.96 0.30
C PRO A 167 -23.32 5.42 -0.99
N LEU A 168 -24.07 5.62 -2.06
CA LEU A 168 -23.56 6.07 -3.35
C LEU A 168 -24.11 7.44 -3.76
N ASP A 169 -25.18 7.91 -3.14
CA ASP A 169 -25.77 9.21 -3.41
C ASP A 169 -24.92 10.32 -2.77
N THR A 170 -24.85 11.46 -3.43
CA THR A 170 -24.35 12.70 -2.81
C THR A 170 -25.53 13.53 -2.25
N PRO A 171 -25.26 14.57 -1.45
CA PRO A 171 -26.28 15.54 -1.08
C PRO A 171 -26.86 16.32 -2.27
N ALA A 172 -26.18 16.35 -3.41
CA ALA A 172 -26.65 16.96 -4.64
C ALA A 172 -27.39 15.91 -5.51
N ASP A 173 -28.63 16.21 -5.89
CA ASP A 173 -29.47 15.31 -6.68
C ASP A 173 -28.83 15.00 -8.05
N GLY A 174 -28.90 13.73 -8.46
CA GLY A 174 -28.38 13.26 -9.74
C GLY A 174 -26.88 13.06 -9.83
N ILE A 175 -26.15 13.22 -8.71
CA ILE A 175 -24.71 12.99 -8.62
C ILE A 175 -24.48 11.80 -7.70
N PHE A 176 -23.74 10.80 -8.20
CA PHE A 176 -23.43 9.57 -7.48
C PHE A 176 -21.93 9.38 -7.35
N LEU A 177 -21.51 8.66 -6.31
CA LEU A 177 -20.13 8.33 -6.02
C LEU A 177 -19.84 6.86 -6.34
N ALA A 178 -18.76 6.60 -7.02
CA ALA A 178 -18.26 5.23 -7.24
C ALA A 178 -16.72 5.20 -7.16
N GLY A 179 -16.19 4.18 -6.48
CA GLY A 179 -14.77 3.94 -6.41
C GLY A 179 -13.99 4.89 -5.49
N ALA A 180 -12.74 5.15 -5.84
CA ALA A 180 -11.77 5.82 -4.98
C ALA A 180 -12.04 7.31 -4.74
N CYS A 181 -13.01 7.92 -5.40
CA CYS A 181 -13.40 9.31 -5.13
C CYS A 181 -14.07 9.48 -3.74
N GLN A 182 -14.72 8.44 -3.22
CA GLN A 182 -15.34 8.39 -1.90
C GLN A 182 -14.37 7.99 -0.79
N GLY A 183 -13.27 7.35 -1.13
CA GLY A 183 -12.25 6.86 -0.21
C GLY A 183 -11.38 5.80 -0.86
N PRO A 184 -10.24 5.45 -0.27
CA PRO A 184 -9.38 4.42 -0.83
C PRO A 184 -10.11 3.07 -0.94
N LYS A 185 -10.11 2.50 -2.14
CA LYS A 185 -10.78 1.22 -2.47
C LYS A 185 -9.94 0.43 -3.46
N ASP A 186 -10.07 -0.87 -3.43
CA ASP A 186 -9.55 -1.75 -4.47
C ASP A 186 -10.47 -1.80 -5.71
N ILE A 187 -10.00 -2.47 -6.75
CA ILE A 187 -10.76 -2.58 -8.01
C ILE A 187 -12.08 -3.35 -7.83
N PRO A 188 -12.12 -4.53 -7.17
CA PRO A 188 -13.37 -5.25 -6.96
C PRO A 188 -14.42 -4.44 -6.22
N TYR A 189 -14.02 -3.71 -5.18
CA TYR A 189 -14.94 -2.87 -4.44
C TYR A 189 -15.43 -1.66 -5.26
N SER A 190 -14.52 -1.05 -6.05
CA SER A 190 -14.89 0.04 -6.94
C SER A 190 -15.89 -0.40 -8.01
N VAL A 191 -15.70 -1.58 -8.60
CA VAL A 191 -16.63 -2.17 -9.59
C VAL A 191 -17.98 -2.49 -8.95
N SER A 192 -18.02 -2.95 -7.71
CA SER A 192 -19.27 -3.25 -7.02
C SER A 192 -20.12 -2.02 -6.69
N GLN A 193 -19.53 -0.82 -6.75
CA GLN A 193 -20.25 0.44 -6.56
C GLN A 193 -20.80 1.04 -7.86
N GLY A 194 -20.26 0.65 -9.01
CA GLY A 194 -20.73 1.08 -10.33
C GLY A 194 -21.84 0.17 -10.87
#